data_44a8486134a7f0ad69375edc98f601d8
#
_entry.id   44a8486134a7f0ad69375edc98f601d8
#
_cell.length_a   1.000
_cell.length_b   1.000
_cell.length_c   1.000
_cell.angle_alpha   90.00
_cell.angle_beta   90.00
_cell.angle_gamma   90.00
#
_symmetry.space_group_name_H-M   'P 1'
#
loop_
_entity.id
_entity.type
_entity.pdbx_description
1 polymer ?
#
loop_
_entity_poly.entity_id
_entity_poly.type
_entity_poly.pdbx_seq_one_letter_code
_entity_poly.pdbx_strand_id
1 'polypeptide(L)'
;AAELAAAVLWCALTLGTDWLFFRYDWRTPAFFVYKALFLVLAFGLVHGAVTLVQKLRAGDKFARRWVAWTLPYLAVNLVILLIVWPGIWGNDDLAVLYLARTLQPNSWQHFLTSGAFILSLMFVPMPGGVVLVQNLLISGIVGCFAATAQDLAEKRLTRPVRPAWFALVYLPFLLPPVLMHTQQPFRTTWSTWTELNMEFMLVAMYLRGTKLNNK
;
A
#
# COMPACT_ATOMS: atom_id res chain seq x y z
N ALA A 1 -3.55 13.41 -20.29
CA ALA A 1 -4.36 12.60 -21.24
C ALA A 1 -3.88 11.15 -21.30
N ALA A 2 -2.57 10.88 -21.53
CA ALA A 2 -2.04 9.51 -21.64
C ALA A 2 -2.22 8.67 -20.36
N GLU A 3 -2.00 9.26 -19.18
CA GLU A 3 -2.17 8.59 -17.88
C GLU A 3 -3.62 8.18 -17.63
N LEU A 4 -4.57 9.06 -17.97
CA LEU A 4 -5.99 8.74 -17.87
C LEU A 4 -6.37 7.62 -18.86
N ALA A 5 -5.87 7.66 -20.08
CA ALA A 5 -6.10 6.60 -21.06
C ALA A 5 -5.55 5.25 -20.57
N ALA A 6 -4.36 5.24 -19.97
CA ALA A 6 -3.77 4.04 -19.38
C ALA A 6 -4.61 3.50 -18.20
N ALA A 7 -5.12 4.37 -17.33
CA ALA A 7 -5.98 3.98 -16.22
C ALA A 7 -7.34 3.42 -16.71
N VAL A 8 -7.94 4.06 -17.72
CA VAL A 8 -9.18 3.59 -18.34
C VAL A 8 -8.97 2.23 -19.01
N LEU A 9 -7.86 2.06 -19.74
CA LEU A 9 -7.52 0.78 -20.36
C LEU A 9 -7.35 -0.31 -19.30
N TRP A 10 -6.63 -0.03 -18.20
CA TRP A 10 -6.48 -0.97 -17.10
C TRP A 10 -7.83 -1.34 -16.49
N CYS A 11 -8.68 -0.34 -16.22
CA CYS A 11 -10.04 -0.56 -15.73
C CYS A 11 -10.87 -1.44 -16.67
N ALA A 12 -10.74 -1.24 -17.99
CA ALA A 12 -11.44 -2.04 -18.99
C ALA A 12 -10.92 -3.49 -19.06
N LEU A 13 -9.60 -3.68 -18.99
CA LEU A 13 -8.98 -5.01 -19.01
C LEU A 13 -9.38 -5.87 -17.80
N THR A 14 -9.61 -5.25 -16.64
CA THR A 14 -10.04 -5.98 -15.44
C THR A 14 -11.53 -6.33 -15.43
N LEU A 15 -12.36 -5.82 -16.35
CA LEU A 15 -13.78 -6.19 -16.41
C LEU A 15 -14.00 -7.69 -16.61
N GLY A 16 -13.17 -8.35 -17.42
CA GLY A 16 -13.27 -9.80 -17.64
C GLY A 16 -12.96 -10.61 -16.37
N THR A 17 -11.93 -10.22 -15.63
CA THR A 17 -11.57 -10.87 -14.36
C THR A 17 -12.57 -10.57 -13.26
N ASP A 18 -13.11 -9.35 -13.22
CA ASP A 18 -14.18 -8.99 -12.29
C ASP A 18 -15.41 -9.88 -12.50
N TRP A 19 -15.81 -10.07 -13.74
CA TRP A 19 -16.94 -10.94 -14.10
C TRP A 19 -16.76 -12.39 -13.63
N LEU A 20 -15.57 -12.93 -13.75
CA LEU A 20 -15.27 -14.30 -13.36
C LEU A 20 -15.13 -14.46 -11.84
N PHE A 21 -14.59 -13.44 -11.15
CA PHE A 21 -14.24 -13.56 -9.74
C PHE A 21 -15.36 -13.12 -8.80
N PHE A 22 -15.99 -11.98 -9.08
CA PHE A 22 -17.04 -11.45 -8.22
C PHE A 22 -18.38 -12.14 -8.50
N ARG A 23 -19.03 -12.64 -7.44
CA ARG A 23 -20.35 -13.23 -7.48
C ARG A 23 -21.41 -12.16 -7.28
N TYR A 24 -21.70 -11.38 -8.30
CA TYR A 24 -22.71 -10.30 -8.26
C TYR A 24 -23.48 -10.25 -9.58
N ASP A 25 -24.69 -9.67 -9.52
CA ASP A 25 -25.34 -9.19 -10.73
C ASP A 25 -24.59 -7.91 -11.17
N TRP A 26 -24.08 -7.87 -12.40
CA TRP A 26 -23.37 -6.73 -12.98
C TRP A 26 -24.19 -5.42 -12.96
N ARG A 27 -25.52 -5.52 -12.77
CA ARG A 27 -26.43 -4.38 -12.59
C ARG A 27 -26.42 -3.79 -11.17
N THR A 28 -25.72 -4.42 -10.24
CA THR A 28 -25.68 -3.97 -8.85
C THR A 28 -24.99 -2.60 -8.76
N PRO A 29 -25.64 -1.56 -8.19
CA PRO A 29 -25.03 -0.23 -8.07
C PRO A 29 -23.68 -0.24 -7.38
N ALA A 30 -23.46 -1.13 -6.41
CA ALA A 30 -22.18 -1.28 -5.71
C ALA A 30 -21.01 -1.56 -6.66
N PHE A 31 -21.21 -2.34 -7.73
CA PHE A 31 -20.18 -2.59 -8.71
C PHE A 31 -19.67 -1.30 -9.35
N PHE A 32 -20.57 -0.46 -9.79
CA PHE A 32 -20.20 0.81 -10.44
C PHE A 32 -19.48 1.75 -9.48
N VAL A 33 -19.88 1.80 -8.21
CA VAL A 33 -19.20 2.60 -7.19
C VAL A 33 -17.77 2.10 -6.98
N TYR A 34 -17.57 0.81 -6.74
CA TYR A 34 -16.24 0.26 -6.55
C TYR A 34 -15.40 0.35 -7.82
N LYS A 35 -16.00 0.19 -9.01
CA LYS A 35 -15.28 0.34 -10.27
C LYS A 35 -14.86 1.78 -10.53
N ALA A 36 -15.67 2.76 -10.16
CA ALA A 36 -15.28 4.17 -10.20
C ALA A 36 -14.13 4.47 -9.24
N LEU A 37 -14.20 3.96 -8.00
CA LEU A 37 -13.10 4.07 -7.03
C LEU A 37 -11.82 3.39 -7.53
N PHE A 38 -11.96 2.21 -8.13
CA PHE A 38 -10.83 1.51 -8.76
C PHE A 38 -10.20 2.35 -9.87
N LEU A 39 -11.00 3.00 -10.73
CA LEU A 39 -10.48 3.87 -11.79
C LEU A 39 -9.69 5.06 -11.20
N VAL A 40 -10.19 5.68 -10.13
CA VAL A 40 -9.48 6.77 -9.42
C VAL A 40 -8.15 6.27 -8.86
N LEU A 41 -8.14 5.10 -8.21
CA LEU A 41 -6.92 4.50 -7.69
C LEU A 41 -5.95 4.10 -8.80
N ALA A 42 -6.42 3.48 -9.87
CA ALA A 42 -5.60 3.13 -11.03
C ALA A 42 -4.96 4.36 -11.66
N PHE A 43 -5.73 5.46 -11.81
CA PHE A 43 -5.19 6.74 -12.27
C PHE A 43 -4.11 7.27 -11.31
N GLY A 44 -4.37 7.27 -10.01
CA GLY A 44 -3.40 7.67 -8.99
C GLY A 44 -2.10 6.85 -9.03
N LEU A 45 -2.21 5.53 -9.22
CA LEU A 45 -1.06 4.63 -9.34
C LEU A 45 -0.27 4.90 -10.63
N VAL A 46 -0.94 5.06 -11.77
CA VAL A 46 -0.29 5.39 -13.05
C VAL A 46 0.42 6.74 -12.95
N HIS A 47 -0.27 7.77 -12.43
CA HIS A 47 0.29 9.10 -12.23
C HIS A 47 1.50 9.06 -11.27
N GLY A 48 1.36 8.36 -10.15
CA GLY A 48 2.44 8.18 -9.18
C GLY A 48 3.66 7.46 -9.78
N ALA A 49 3.44 6.41 -10.56
CA ALA A 49 4.51 5.67 -11.24
C ALA A 49 5.23 6.56 -12.28
N VAL A 50 4.49 7.30 -13.11
CA VAL A 50 5.07 8.24 -14.09
C VAL A 50 5.88 9.32 -13.37
N THR A 51 5.31 9.92 -12.32
CA THR A 51 6.00 10.95 -11.51
C THR A 51 7.27 10.39 -10.87
N LEU A 52 7.22 9.17 -10.31
CA LEU A 52 8.39 8.51 -9.74
C LEU A 52 9.49 8.30 -10.78
N VAL A 53 9.13 7.77 -11.96
CA VAL A 53 10.10 7.57 -13.06
C VAL A 53 10.72 8.90 -13.50
N GLN A 54 9.92 9.96 -13.62
CA GLN A 54 10.42 11.30 -13.97
C GLN A 54 11.41 11.82 -12.91
N LYS A 55 11.08 11.69 -11.61
CA LYS A 55 11.96 12.09 -10.51
C LYS A 55 13.26 11.26 -10.49
N LEU A 56 13.17 9.95 -10.73
CA LEU A 56 14.34 9.08 -10.81
C LEU A 56 15.27 9.47 -11.97
N ARG A 57 14.71 9.77 -13.15
CA ARG A 57 15.45 10.26 -14.31
C ARG A 57 16.08 11.62 -14.08
N ALA A 58 15.38 12.51 -13.37
CA ALA A 58 15.89 13.82 -12.98
C ALA A 58 16.96 13.75 -11.87
N GLY A 59 17.22 12.57 -11.32
CA GLY A 59 18.25 12.39 -10.28
C GLY A 59 17.79 12.82 -8.88
N ASP A 60 16.48 12.90 -8.62
CA ASP A 60 15.95 13.24 -7.31
C ASP A 60 16.48 12.29 -6.24
N LYS A 61 17.16 12.85 -5.24
CA LYS A 61 17.81 12.07 -4.17
C LYS A 61 16.81 11.33 -3.31
N PHE A 62 15.67 11.98 -2.99
CA PHE A 62 14.67 11.37 -2.15
C PHE A 62 13.99 10.19 -2.86
N ALA A 63 13.60 10.36 -4.13
CA ALA A 63 12.98 9.29 -4.92
C ALA A 63 13.90 8.06 -5.04
N ARG A 64 15.21 8.28 -5.30
CA ARG A 64 16.19 7.19 -5.36
C ARG A 64 16.34 6.47 -4.03
N ARG A 65 16.38 7.19 -2.91
CA ARG A 65 16.43 6.62 -1.56
C ARG A 65 15.19 5.82 -1.24
N TRP A 66 14.03 6.41 -1.53
CA TRP A 66 12.75 5.76 -1.30
C TRP A 66 12.67 4.41 -2.02
N VAL A 67 13.00 4.37 -3.29
CA VAL A 67 13.03 3.10 -4.05
C VAL A 67 14.09 2.14 -3.49
N ALA A 68 15.31 2.63 -3.22
CA ALA A 68 16.39 1.81 -2.69
C ALA A 68 16.06 1.17 -1.33
N TRP A 69 15.26 1.85 -0.48
CA TRP A 69 14.81 1.33 0.79
C TRP A 69 13.53 0.49 0.67
N THR A 70 12.64 0.80 -0.25
CA THR A 70 11.39 0.05 -0.46
C THR A 70 11.65 -1.35 -1.01
N LEU A 71 12.51 -1.49 -2.01
CA LEU A 71 12.70 -2.74 -2.72
C LEU A 71 13.23 -3.90 -1.86
N PRO A 72 14.24 -3.73 -0.99
CA PRO A 72 14.70 -4.83 -0.12
C PRO A 72 13.62 -5.30 0.85
N TYR A 73 12.88 -4.36 1.46
CA TYR A 73 11.79 -4.71 2.38
C TYR A 73 10.65 -5.42 1.66
N LEU A 74 10.29 -4.94 0.47
CA LEU A 74 9.31 -5.61 -0.39
C LEU A 74 9.76 -7.03 -0.76
N ALA A 75 11.04 -7.20 -1.12
CA ALA A 75 11.56 -8.53 -1.46
C ALA A 75 11.44 -9.51 -0.29
N VAL A 76 11.75 -9.09 0.94
CA VAL A 76 11.55 -9.92 2.14
C VAL A 76 10.08 -10.29 2.30
N ASN A 77 9.16 -9.32 2.22
CA ASN A 77 7.73 -9.58 2.35
C ASN A 77 7.18 -10.50 1.26
N LEU A 78 7.65 -10.35 0.01
CA LEU A 78 7.24 -11.23 -1.10
C LEU A 78 7.75 -12.65 -0.91
N VAL A 79 8.99 -12.84 -0.43
CA VAL A 79 9.51 -14.17 -0.12
C VAL A 79 8.67 -14.82 0.97
N ILE A 80 8.34 -14.09 2.04
CA ILE A 80 7.47 -14.62 3.10
C ILE A 80 6.08 -14.94 2.55
N LEU A 81 5.49 -14.04 1.75
CA LEU A 81 4.18 -14.28 1.13
C LEU A 81 4.19 -15.55 0.27
N LEU A 82 5.26 -15.80 -0.49
CA LEU A 82 5.39 -17.03 -1.27
C LEU A 82 5.43 -18.29 -0.39
N ILE A 83 6.08 -18.20 0.78
CA ILE A 83 6.14 -19.32 1.73
C ILE A 83 4.78 -19.60 2.39
N VAL A 84 4.04 -18.54 2.72
CA VAL A 84 2.74 -18.65 3.43
C VAL A 84 1.54 -18.43 2.50
N TRP A 85 1.75 -18.56 1.18
CA TRP A 85 0.70 -18.29 0.20
C TRP A 85 -0.63 -19.01 0.49
N PRO A 86 -1.76 -18.32 0.38
CA PRO A 86 -2.03 -16.94 -0.10
C PRO A 86 -2.01 -15.86 1.01
N GLY A 87 -1.30 -16.06 2.08
CA GLY A 87 -1.26 -15.26 3.29
C GLY A 87 -1.81 -16.01 4.49
N ILE A 88 -1.81 -15.36 5.65
CA ILE A 88 -2.29 -15.93 6.92
C ILE A 88 -3.70 -15.40 7.17
N TRP A 89 -4.70 -16.26 7.03
CA TRP A 89 -6.11 -15.90 7.07
C TRP A 89 -6.76 -16.39 8.36
N GLY A 90 -7.41 -15.48 9.09
CA GLY A 90 -8.30 -15.80 10.20
C GLY A 90 -9.75 -16.01 9.74
N ASN A 91 -10.59 -16.55 10.60
CA ASN A 91 -12.01 -16.77 10.29
C ASN A 91 -12.74 -15.46 9.93
N ASP A 92 -12.40 -14.39 10.61
CA ASP A 92 -13.00 -13.07 10.39
C ASP A 92 -12.61 -12.50 9.02
N ASP A 93 -11.36 -12.71 8.60
CA ASP A 93 -10.86 -12.25 7.30
C ASP A 93 -11.51 -13.02 6.16
N LEU A 94 -11.72 -14.33 6.36
CA LEU A 94 -12.43 -15.17 5.39
C LEU A 94 -13.90 -14.74 5.24
N ALA A 95 -14.55 -14.31 6.33
CA ALA A 95 -15.90 -13.76 6.26
C ALA A 95 -15.92 -12.44 5.45
N VAL A 96 -14.95 -11.55 5.66
CA VAL A 96 -14.81 -10.33 4.85
C VAL A 96 -14.54 -10.65 3.40
N LEU A 97 -13.66 -11.61 3.11
CA LEU A 97 -13.35 -12.06 1.75
C LEU A 97 -14.59 -12.60 1.05
N TYR A 98 -15.38 -13.41 1.75
CA TYR A 98 -16.62 -13.97 1.21
C TYR A 98 -17.62 -12.86 0.83
N LEU A 99 -17.84 -11.89 1.71
CA LEU A 99 -18.71 -10.75 1.45
C LEU A 99 -18.15 -9.82 0.37
N ALA A 100 -16.83 -9.61 0.34
CA ALA A 100 -16.18 -8.82 -0.69
C ALA A 100 -16.44 -9.39 -2.11
N ARG A 101 -16.49 -10.71 -2.26
CA ARG A 101 -16.82 -11.36 -3.54
C ARG A 101 -18.26 -11.08 -4.02
N THR A 102 -19.16 -10.70 -3.12
CA THR A 102 -20.52 -10.27 -3.43
C THR A 102 -20.67 -8.76 -3.40
N LEU A 103 -19.57 -8.01 -3.33
CA LEU A 103 -19.50 -6.55 -3.23
C LEU A 103 -20.27 -5.99 -2.01
N GLN A 104 -20.38 -6.78 -0.96
CA GLN A 104 -21.09 -6.39 0.27
C GLN A 104 -20.06 -6.02 1.34
N PRO A 105 -20.29 -4.89 2.05
CA PRO A 105 -19.51 -4.57 3.25
C PRO A 105 -19.87 -5.54 4.38
N ASN A 106 -18.90 -5.89 5.20
CA ASN A 106 -19.15 -6.64 6.42
C ASN A 106 -19.79 -5.70 7.47
N SER A 107 -20.91 -6.10 8.07
CA SER A 107 -21.70 -5.25 8.95
C SER A 107 -21.05 -4.98 10.32
N TRP A 108 -20.17 -5.86 10.79
CA TRP A 108 -19.50 -5.72 12.09
C TRP A 108 -18.05 -5.24 11.98
N GLN A 109 -17.47 -5.26 10.79
CA GLN A 109 -16.18 -4.64 10.52
C GLN A 109 -16.36 -3.27 9.87
N HIS A 110 -15.33 -2.43 9.99
CA HIS A 110 -15.37 -1.12 9.36
C HIS A 110 -15.49 -1.23 7.84
N PHE A 111 -16.36 -0.45 7.24
CA PHE A 111 -16.63 -0.48 5.79
C PHE A 111 -15.38 -0.25 4.93
N LEU A 112 -14.39 0.50 5.44
CA LEU A 112 -13.10 0.70 4.76
C LEU A 112 -12.31 -0.60 4.60
N THR A 113 -12.40 -1.53 5.57
CA THR A 113 -11.75 -2.83 5.46
C THR A 113 -12.34 -3.63 4.29
N SER A 114 -13.67 -3.70 4.23
CA SER A 114 -14.36 -4.35 3.11
C SER A 114 -14.04 -3.68 1.77
N GLY A 115 -14.01 -2.36 1.73
CA GLY A 115 -13.62 -1.58 0.56
C GLY A 115 -12.19 -1.87 0.11
N ALA A 116 -11.24 -1.94 1.05
CA ALA A 116 -9.85 -2.28 0.76
C ALA A 116 -9.72 -3.69 0.17
N PHE A 117 -10.47 -4.67 0.70
CA PHE A 117 -10.51 -6.02 0.14
C PHE A 117 -11.07 -6.02 -1.29
N ILE A 118 -12.24 -5.40 -1.51
CA ILE A 118 -12.88 -5.35 -2.83
C ILE A 118 -11.94 -4.71 -3.86
N LEU A 119 -11.35 -3.56 -3.52
CA LEU A 119 -10.45 -2.85 -4.42
C LEU A 119 -9.16 -3.65 -4.69
N SER A 120 -8.58 -4.28 -3.66
CA SER A 120 -7.41 -5.16 -3.84
C SER A 120 -7.72 -6.34 -4.76
N LEU A 121 -8.90 -6.94 -4.62
CA LEU A 121 -9.36 -8.04 -5.47
C LEU A 121 -9.65 -7.60 -6.91
N MET A 122 -10.00 -6.34 -7.14
CA MET A 122 -10.10 -5.76 -8.49
C MET A 122 -8.73 -5.59 -9.15
N PHE A 123 -7.65 -5.37 -8.37
CA PHE A 123 -6.28 -5.37 -8.90
C PHE A 123 -5.76 -6.77 -9.17
N VAL A 124 -5.94 -7.67 -8.21
CA VAL A 124 -5.47 -9.06 -8.27
C VAL A 124 -6.59 -9.97 -7.78
N PRO A 125 -7.38 -10.62 -8.68
CA PRO A 125 -8.60 -11.34 -8.36
C PRO A 125 -8.34 -12.71 -7.72
N MET A 126 -7.64 -12.71 -6.59
CA MET A 126 -7.36 -13.91 -5.78
C MET A 126 -7.10 -13.49 -4.32
N PRO A 127 -7.32 -14.38 -3.34
CA PRO A 127 -7.12 -14.05 -1.92
C PRO A 127 -5.73 -13.47 -1.62
N GLY A 128 -4.67 -14.07 -2.15
CA GLY A 128 -3.31 -13.56 -2.03
C GLY A 128 -3.09 -12.17 -2.61
N GLY A 129 -3.98 -11.70 -3.49
CA GLY A 129 -3.96 -10.35 -4.04
C GLY A 129 -4.17 -9.28 -2.98
N VAL A 130 -5.02 -9.53 -1.97
CA VAL A 130 -5.23 -8.61 -0.85
C VAL A 130 -3.93 -8.43 -0.06
N VAL A 131 -3.25 -9.54 0.27
CA VAL A 131 -1.98 -9.53 1.01
C VAL A 131 -0.86 -8.92 0.15
N LEU A 132 -0.85 -9.18 -1.15
CA LEU A 132 0.11 -8.59 -2.08
C LEU A 132 0.00 -7.06 -2.12
N VAL A 133 -1.22 -6.53 -2.28
CA VAL A 133 -1.47 -5.07 -2.27
C VAL A 133 -1.06 -4.47 -0.93
N GLN A 134 -1.40 -5.13 0.17
CA GLN A 134 -0.99 -4.75 1.52
C GLN A 134 0.55 -4.68 1.65
N ASN A 135 1.25 -5.72 1.21
CA ASN A 135 2.73 -5.76 1.25
C ASN A 135 3.38 -4.65 0.41
N LEU A 136 2.80 -4.33 -0.75
CA LEU A 136 3.28 -3.21 -1.57
C LEU A 136 3.14 -1.87 -0.83
N LEU A 137 1.98 -1.62 -0.22
CA LEU A 137 1.72 -0.38 0.54
C LEU A 137 2.62 -0.27 1.76
N ILE A 138 2.70 -1.33 2.58
CA ILE A 138 3.53 -1.34 3.79
C ILE A 138 5.01 -1.15 3.44
N SER A 139 5.50 -1.82 2.39
CA SER A 139 6.88 -1.67 1.95
C SER A 139 7.19 -0.24 1.48
N GLY A 140 6.24 0.39 0.79
CA GLY A 140 6.35 1.81 0.42
C GLY A 140 6.41 2.74 1.63
N ILE A 141 5.63 2.47 2.67
CA ILE A 141 5.63 3.21 3.94
C ILE A 141 6.96 3.05 4.67
N VAL A 142 7.45 1.83 4.85
CA VAL A 142 8.74 1.55 5.52
C VAL A 142 9.90 2.18 4.75
N GLY A 143 9.90 2.09 3.42
CA GLY A 143 10.88 2.77 2.57
C GLY A 143 10.84 4.28 2.73
N CYS A 144 9.65 4.87 2.87
CA CYS A 144 9.47 6.31 3.12
C CYS A 144 10.05 6.70 4.49
N PHE A 145 9.88 5.89 5.52
CA PHE A 145 10.46 6.12 6.85
C PHE A 145 11.99 6.17 6.76
N ALA A 146 12.61 5.18 6.15
CA ALA A 146 14.06 5.11 6.02
C ALA A 146 14.62 6.28 5.18
N ALA A 147 14.00 6.60 4.04
CA ALA A 147 14.40 7.71 3.19
C ALA A 147 14.27 9.06 3.90
N THR A 148 13.18 9.26 4.66
CA THR A 148 12.95 10.50 5.43
C THR A 148 13.93 10.61 6.59
N ALA A 149 14.19 9.53 7.33
CA ALA A 149 15.17 9.51 8.40
C ALA A 149 16.57 9.89 7.87
N GLN A 150 16.95 9.34 6.71
CA GLN A 150 18.21 9.69 6.06
C GLN A 150 18.26 11.17 5.64
N ASP A 151 17.19 11.70 5.03
CA ASP A 151 17.12 13.12 4.61
C ASP A 151 17.20 14.08 5.82
N LEU A 152 16.50 13.75 6.90
CA LEU A 152 16.53 14.53 8.14
C LEU A 152 17.91 14.48 8.80
N ALA A 153 18.54 13.33 8.86
CA ALA A 153 19.87 13.17 9.44
C ALA A 153 20.91 13.99 8.69
N GLU A 154 20.90 13.94 7.35
CA GLU A 154 21.83 14.75 6.53
C GLU A 154 21.64 16.25 6.70
N LYS A 155 20.41 16.70 6.98
CA LYS A 155 20.12 18.13 7.21
C LYS A 155 20.41 18.63 8.61
N ARG A 156 20.38 17.73 9.60
CA ARG A 156 20.47 18.09 11.02
C ARG A 156 21.79 17.76 11.67
N LEU A 157 22.51 16.76 11.14
CA LEU A 157 23.79 16.33 11.71
C LEU A 157 24.96 17.03 11.03
N THR A 158 25.91 17.47 11.84
CA THR A 158 27.15 18.09 11.37
C THR A 158 28.12 17.10 10.74
N ARG A 159 27.97 15.82 11.05
CA ARG A 159 28.80 14.73 10.50
C ARG A 159 27.97 13.83 9.58
N PRO A 160 28.52 13.41 8.43
CA PRO A 160 27.83 12.50 7.55
C PRO A 160 27.62 11.14 8.24
N VAL A 161 26.37 10.67 8.25
CA VAL A 161 26.04 9.33 8.74
C VAL A 161 26.14 8.32 7.60
N ARG A 162 26.83 7.20 7.84
CA ARG A 162 26.93 6.14 6.84
C ARG A 162 25.52 5.60 6.50
N PRO A 163 25.18 5.43 5.23
CA PRO A 163 23.85 4.92 4.82
C PRO A 163 23.47 3.61 5.52
N ALA A 164 24.45 2.74 5.80
CA ALA A 164 24.21 1.47 6.49
C ALA A 164 23.53 1.63 7.86
N TRP A 165 23.72 2.74 8.58
CA TRP A 165 23.05 2.98 9.85
C TRP A 165 21.52 3.14 9.70
N PHE A 166 21.06 3.59 8.52
CA PHE A 166 19.62 3.69 8.26
C PHE A 166 18.96 2.33 8.04
N ALA A 167 19.74 1.27 7.80
CA ALA A 167 19.24 -0.10 7.82
C ALA A 167 18.67 -0.48 9.21
N LEU A 168 19.14 0.16 10.28
CA LEU A 168 18.57 -0.03 11.62
C LEU A 168 17.10 0.37 11.71
N VAL A 169 16.62 1.26 10.84
CA VAL A 169 15.20 1.60 10.73
C VAL A 169 14.35 0.37 10.39
N TYR A 170 14.92 -0.63 9.73
CA TYR A 170 14.21 -1.87 9.44
C TYR A 170 14.09 -2.83 10.62
N LEU A 171 14.98 -2.73 11.63
CA LEU A 171 14.99 -3.72 12.71
C LEU A 171 13.63 -3.95 13.37
N PRO A 172 12.84 -2.89 13.73
CA PRO A 172 11.51 -3.10 14.29
C PRO A 172 10.56 -3.82 13.33
N PHE A 173 10.70 -3.54 12.02
CA PHE A 173 9.82 -4.08 10.98
C PHE A 173 10.21 -5.48 10.52
N LEU A 174 11.44 -5.92 10.80
CA LEU A 174 11.94 -7.27 10.51
C LEU A 174 11.72 -8.26 11.66
N LEU A 175 11.16 -7.80 12.78
CA LEU A 175 10.79 -8.70 13.87
C LEU A 175 9.75 -9.73 13.42
N PRO A 176 9.90 -11.02 13.75
CA PRO A 176 8.98 -12.06 13.29
C PRO A 176 7.50 -11.76 13.52
N PRO A 177 7.07 -11.24 14.69
CA PRO A 177 5.66 -10.89 14.89
C PRO A 177 5.17 -9.84 13.91
N VAL A 178 5.99 -8.83 13.58
CA VAL A 178 5.62 -7.77 12.64
C VAL A 178 5.53 -8.31 11.21
N LEU A 179 6.52 -9.09 10.78
CA LEU A 179 6.50 -9.74 9.46
C LEU A 179 5.31 -10.68 9.31
N MET A 180 4.99 -11.48 10.32
CA MET A 180 3.81 -12.35 10.29
C MET A 180 2.52 -11.54 10.25
N HIS A 181 2.44 -10.43 11.00
CA HIS A 181 1.28 -9.53 10.97
C HIS A 181 1.09 -8.86 9.60
N THR A 182 2.17 -8.53 8.90
CA THR A 182 2.08 -7.98 7.53
C THR A 182 1.53 -8.98 6.52
N GLN A 183 1.55 -10.29 6.81
CA GLN A 183 0.96 -11.32 5.97
C GLN A 183 -0.51 -11.63 6.32
N GLN A 184 -1.06 -10.96 7.32
CA GLN A 184 -2.47 -11.09 7.73
C GLN A 184 -3.28 -9.94 7.17
N PRO A 185 -4.28 -10.17 6.30
CA PRO A 185 -5.12 -9.10 5.74
C PRO A 185 -6.16 -8.60 6.74
N PHE A 186 -5.78 -8.43 7.99
CA PHE A 186 -6.67 -8.07 9.08
C PHE A 186 -6.87 -6.55 9.17
N ARG A 187 -8.05 -6.11 9.65
CA ARG A 187 -8.38 -4.67 9.81
C ARG A 187 -7.34 -3.92 10.64
N THR A 188 -6.83 -4.56 11.70
CA THR A 188 -5.82 -3.95 12.57
C THR A 188 -4.50 -3.73 11.84
N THR A 189 -4.13 -4.58 10.88
CA THR A 189 -2.96 -4.37 10.04
C THR A 189 -3.09 -3.07 9.26
N TRP A 190 -4.22 -2.85 8.59
CA TRP A 190 -4.48 -1.63 7.82
C TRP A 190 -4.50 -0.38 8.70
N SER A 191 -5.22 -0.42 9.85
CA SER A 191 -5.28 0.72 10.76
C SER A 191 -3.92 1.03 11.36
N THR A 192 -3.22 0.04 11.90
CA THR A 192 -1.90 0.21 12.52
C THR A 192 -0.90 0.84 11.56
N TRP A 193 -0.81 0.35 10.31
CA TRP A 193 0.13 0.92 9.34
C TRP A 193 -0.28 2.32 8.87
N THR A 194 -1.57 2.60 8.78
CA THR A 194 -2.08 3.94 8.43
C THR A 194 -1.80 4.94 9.54
N GLU A 195 -2.08 4.57 10.80
CA GLU A 195 -1.81 5.37 11.98
C GLU A 195 -0.31 5.64 12.13
N LEU A 196 0.52 4.61 12.06
CA LEU A 196 1.97 4.73 12.13
C LEU A 196 2.52 5.67 11.04
N ASN A 197 1.99 5.57 9.81
CA ASN A 197 2.39 6.47 8.72
C ASN A 197 1.98 7.92 9.02
N MET A 198 0.78 8.14 9.53
CA MET A 198 0.31 9.49 9.88
C MET A 198 1.16 10.10 10.99
N GLU A 199 1.41 9.36 12.07
CA GLU A 199 2.26 9.79 13.18
C GLU A 199 3.68 10.12 12.70
N PHE A 200 4.27 9.25 11.89
CA PHE A 200 5.59 9.46 11.33
C PHE A 200 5.63 10.73 10.46
N MET A 201 4.62 10.95 9.62
CA MET A 201 4.55 12.15 8.79
C MET A 201 4.43 13.42 9.62
N LEU A 202 3.65 13.42 10.71
CA LEU A 202 3.54 14.54 11.64
C LEU A 202 4.88 14.85 12.30
N VAL A 203 5.57 13.83 12.80
CA VAL A 203 6.92 14.00 13.38
C VAL A 203 7.91 14.52 12.35
N ALA A 204 7.90 13.98 11.14
CA ALA A 204 8.77 14.42 10.05
C ALA A 204 8.50 15.90 9.66
N MET A 205 7.24 16.31 9.62
CA MET A 205 6.85 17.71 9.35
C MET A 205 7.33 18.63 10.47
N TYR A 206 7.14 18.27 11.74
CA TYR A 206 7.64 19.00 12.88
C TYR A 206 9.16 19.17 12.83
N LEU A 207 9.89 18.07 12.59
CA LEU A 207 11.35 18.09 12.49
C LEU A 207 11.86 18.91 11.30
N ARG A 208 11.08 19.03 10.21
CA ARG A 208 11.41 19.88 9.07
C ARG A 208 11.17 21.37 9.36
N GLY A 209 10.52 21.72 10.46
CA GLY A 209 10.12 23.08 10.80
C GLY A 209 8.98 23.62 9.92
N THR A 210 8.21 22.72 9.32
CA THR A 210 7.02 23.08 8.54
C THR A 210 5.94 23.53 9.54
N LYS A 211 5.59 24.81 9.53
CA LYS A 211 4.44 25.29 10.31
C LYS A 211 3.17 24.72 9.68
N LEU A 212 2.34 24.07 10.48
CA LEU A 212 0.95 23.77 10.09
C LEU A 212 0.24 25.11 9.92
N ASN A 213 0.00 25.53 8.69
CA ASN A 213 -0.82 26.70 8.43
C ASN A 213 -2.26 26.31 8.77
N ASN A 214 -2.76 26.82 9.90
CA ASN A 214 -4.20 26.86 10.17
C ASN A 214 -4.85 27.79 9.14
N LYS A 215 -5.30 27.24 8.04
CA LYS A 215 -6.25 27.88 7.14
C LYS A 215 -7.56 27.14 7.23
#